data_c81c5c103a6a58915a5a2966e5ad546b
#
_entry.id   c81c5c103a6a58915a5a2966e5ad546b
#
_cell.length_a   1.000
_cell.length_b   1.000
_cell.length_c   1.000
_cell.angle_alpha   90.00
_cell.angle_beta   90.00
_cell.angle_gamma   90.00
#
_symmetry.space_group_name_H-M   'P 1'
#
loop_
_entity.id
_entity.type
_entity.pdbx_description
1 polymer ?
#
loop_
_entity_poly.entity_id
_entity_poly.type
_entity_poly.pdbx_seq_one_letter_code
_entity_poly.pdbx_strand_id
1 'polypeptide(L)'
;IYGALAELYRVILYKREHGGEKSYTRYLFTKGQDKILKKVGEEAAETIIASKNNSKKEVISEMSDLWYHCMVLLAYHGITPGDLLSELSGRREKENNSKY
;
A
#
# COMPACT_ATOMS: atom_id res chain seq x y z
N ILE A 1 -8.54 0.32 -12.28
CA ILE A 1 -7.94 0.30 -10.95
C ILE A 1 -6.41 0.28 -10.99
N TYR A 2 -5.84 -0.45 -11.91
CA TYR A 2 -4.39 -0.45 -12.06
C TYR A 2 -3.88 0.97 -12.36
N GLY A 3 -4.60 1.73 -13.19
CA GLY A 3 -4.22 3.11 -13.51
C GLY A 3 -4.14 4.00 -12.27
N ALA A 4 -5.10 3.86 -11.35
CA ALA A 4 -5.11 4.65 -10.13
C ALA A 4 -3.94 4.26 -9.20
N LEU A 5 -3.65 2.97 -9.09
CA LEU A 5 -2.53 2.51 -8.26
C LEU A 5 -1.20 2.93 -8.87
N ALA A 6 -1.07 2.85 -10.20
CA ALA A 6 0.14 3.29 -10.89
C ALA A 6 0.38 4.79 -10.71
N GLU A 7 -0.70 5.58 -10.73
CA GLU A 7 -0.59 7.02 -10.50
C GLU A 7 -0.16 7.33 -9.08
N LEU A 8 -0.77 6.67 -8.11
CA LEU A 8 -0.38 6.83 -6.71
C LEU A 8 1.09 6.46 -6.53
N TYR A 9 1.53 5.37 -7.14
CA TYR A 9 2.92 4.91 -7.05
C TYR A 9 3.87 5.97 -7.62
N ARG A 10 3.53 6.58 -8.77
CA ARG A 10 4.34 7.65 -9.36
C ARG A 10 4.45 8.85 -8.43
N VAL A 11 3.34 9.23 -7.79
CA VAL A 11 3.34 10.33 -6.82
C VAL A 11 4.25 10.02 -5.63
N ILE A 12 4.20 8.77 -5.15
CA ILE A 12 5.05 8.33 -4.03
C ILE A 12 6.53 8.42 -4.41
N LEU A 13 6.89 7.93 -5.60
CA LEU A 13 8.28 8.00 -6.08
C LEU A 13 8.74 9.45 -6.23
N TYR A 14 7.88 10.31 -6.77
CA TYR A 14 8.20 11.72 -6.93
C TYR A 14 8.44 12.38 -5.57
N LYS A 15 7.58 12.15 -4.61
CA LYS A 15 7.70 12.76 -3.28
C LYS A 15 8.88 12.22 -2.49
N ARG A 16 9.29 10.98 -2.75
CA ARG A 16 10.49 10.45 -2.13
C ARG A 16 11.71 11.29 -2.48
N GLU A 17 11.81 11.72 -3.75
CA GLU A 17 12.96 12.48 -4.23
C GLU A 17 12.78 13.99 -4.10
N HIS A 18 11.56 14.49 -4.29
CA HIS A 18 11.28 15.93 -4.41
C HIS A 18 10.32 16.47 -3.36
N GLY A 19 9.85 15.64 -2.44
CA GLY A 19 8.96 16.11 -1.39
C GLY A 19 9.65 17.09 -0.47
N GLY A 20 8.92 18.10 -0.03
CA GLY A 20 9.43 19.09 0.91
C GLY A 20 9.52 18.52 2.33
N GLU A 21 9.99 19.33 3.26
CA GLU A 21 10.14 18.94 4.66
C GLU A 21 8.84 18.49 5.31
N LYS A 22 7.71 18.99 4.81
CA LYS A 22 6.40 18.63 5.36
C LYS A 22 5.77 17.42 4.68
N SER A 23 6.46 16.81 3.72
CA SER A 23 5.93 15.63 3.01
C SER A 23 5.97 14.41 3.92
N TYR A 24 4.80 13.84 4.20
CA TYR A 24 4.69 12.60 4.96
C TYR A 24 5.37 11.45 4.22
N THR A 25 5.20 11.38 2.91
CA THR A 25 5.83 10.33 2.10
C THR A 25 7.35 10.38 2.21
N ARG A 26 7.92 11.57 2.07
CA ARG A 26 9.37 11.73 2.24
C ARG A 26 9.81 11.34 3.64
N TYR A 27 9.04 11.72 4.65
CA TYR A 27 9.32 11.36 6.04
C TYR A 27 9.42 9.84 6.21
N LEU A 28 8.51 9.10 5.61
CA LEU A 28 8.53 7.64 5.71
C LEU A 28 9.81 7.04 5.13
N PHE A 29 10.24 7.50 3.96
CA PHE A 29 11.48 7.02 3.35
C PHE A 29 12.71 7.44 4.14
N THR A 30 12.68 8.64 4.72
CA THR A 30 13.79 9.13 5.56
C THR A 30 13.93 8.29 6.83
N LYS A 31 12.82 7.92 7.44
CA LYS A 31 12.85 7.07 8.63
C LYS A 31 13.21 5.63 8.30
N GLY A 32 12.87 5.16 7.11
CA GLY A 32 13.31 3.87 6.63
C GLY A 32 12.34 2.72 6.87
N GLN A 33 12.83 1.53 6.61
CA GLN A 33 12.01 0.31 6.56
C GLN A 33 11.19 0.05 7.82
N ASP A 34 11.81 0.17 8.98
CA ASP A 34 11.11 -0.16 10.22
C ASP A 34 9.89 0.73 10.46
N LYS A 35 10.01 2.01 10.10
CA LYS A 35 8.88 2.93 10.24
C LYS A 35 7.77 2.58 9.25
N ILE A 36 8.14 2.25 8.02
CA ILE A 36 7.17 1.86 7.00
C ILE A 36 6.45 0.59 7.43
N LEU A 37 7.18 -0.41 7.92
CA LEU A 37 6.60 -1.66 8.38
C LEU A 37 5.68 -1.47 9.57
N LYS A 38 6.07 -0.60 10.50
CA LYS A 38 5.23 -0.28 11.64
C LYS A 38 3.89 0.32 11.19
N LYS A 39 3.92 1.22 10.22
CA LYS A 39 2.70 1.83 9.71
C LYS A 39 1.82 0.82 8.99
N VAL A 40 2.39 -0.08 8.20
CA VAL A 40 1.62 -1.15 7.55
C VAL A 40 0.91 -1.99 8.61
N GLY A 41 1.61 -2.38 9.66
CA GLY A 41 1.03 -3.17 10.75
C GLY A 41 -0.09 -2.43 11.48
N GLU A 42 0.13 -1.16 11.80
CA GLU A 42 -0.87 -0.34 12.49
C GLU A 42 -2.14 -0.17 11.65
N GLU A 43 -1.99 0.14 10.36
CA GLU A 43 -3.15 0.35 9.49
C GLU A 43 -3.90 -0.96 9.23
N ALA A 44 -3.19 -2.09 9.17
CA ALA A 44 -3.83 -3.40 9.06
C ALA A 44 -4.68 -3.67 10.31
N ALA A 45 -4.16 -3.40 11.50
CA ALA A 45 -4.89 -3.58 12.75
C ALA A 45 -6.12 -2.68 12.80
N GLU A 46 -5.98 -1.42 12.40
CA GLU A 46 -7.10 -0.48 12.38
C GLU A 46 -8.18 -0.90 11.38
N THR A 47 -7.80 -1.49 10.26
CA THR A 47 -8.74 -2.02 9.28
C THR A 47 -9.56 -3.17 9.89
N ILE A 48 -8.90 -4.05 10.63
CA ILE A 48 -9.56 -5.16 11.32
C ILE A 48 -10.58 -4.62 12.32
N ILE A 49 -10.17 -3.66 13.12
CA ILE A 49 -11.05 -3.05 14.14
C ILE A 49 -12.26 -2.38 13.46
N ALA A 50 -12.02 -1.63 12.39
CA ALA A 50 -13.09 -0.97 11.65
C ALA A 50 -14.11 -1.98 11.13
N SER A 51 -13.62 -3.12 10.62
CA SER A 51 -14.50 -4.18 10.14
C SER A 51 -15.32 -4.79 11.26
N LYS A 52 -14.73 -5.03 12.42
CA LYS A 52 -15.44 -5.59 13.56
C LYS A 52 -16.50 -4.61 14.10
N ASN A 53 -16.29 -3.33 13.91
CA ASN A 53 -17.27 -2.30 14.28
C ASN A 53 -18.37 -2.13 13.22
N ASN A 54 -18.28 -2.85 12.13
CA ASN A 54 -19.25 -2.81 11.01
C ASN A 54 -19.45 -1.39 10.46
N SER A 55 -18.42 -0.58 10.47
CA SER A 55 -18.46 0.77 9.93
C SER A 55 -17.86 0.81 8.54
N LYS A 56 -18.73 0.89 7.53
CA LYS A 56 -18.27 0.98 6.13
C LYS A 56 -17.36 2.18 5.92
N LYS A 57 -17.71 3.32 6.52
CA LYS A 57 -16.91 4.53 6.38
C LYS A 57 -15.50 4.33 6.94
N GLU A 58 -15.40 3.74 8.12
CA GLU A 58 -14.09 3.50 8.75
C GLU A 58 -13.29 2.45 8.00
N VAL A 59 -13.95 1.40 7.48
CA VAL A 59 -13.26 0.38 6.68
C VAL A 59 -12.64 1.02 5.43
N ILE A 60 -13.38 1.87 4.74
CA ILE A 60 -12.87 2.57 3.55
C ILE A 60 -11.68 3.44 3.93
N SER A 61 -11.80 4.22 5.01
CA SER A 61 -10.73 5.12 5.44
C SER A 61 -9.47 4.35 5.83
N GLU A 62 -9.61 3.35 6.69
CA GLU A 62 -8.46 2.61 7.20
C GLU A 62 -7.82 1.73 6.12
N MET A 63 -8.62 1.12 5.26
CA MET A 63 -8.08 0.33 4.16
C MET A 63 -7.36 1.21 3.13
N SER A 64 -7.85 2.43 2.91
CA SER A 64 -7.17 3.38 2.04
C SER A 64 -5.78 3.72 2.60
N ASP A 65 -5.70 3.96 3.90
CA ASP A 65 -4.43 4.23 4.57
C ASP A 65 -3.50 3.01 4.47
N LEU A 66 -4.05 1.81 4.64
CA LEU A 66 -3.29 0.58 4.51
C LEU A 66 -2.71 0.44 3.10
N TRP A 67 -3.53 0.64 2.08
CA TRP A 67 -3.08 0.53 0.69
C TRP A 67 -2.00 1.55 0.37
N TYR A 68 -2.16 2.78 0.87
CA TYR A 68 -1.13 3.81 0.66
C TYR A 68 0.21 3.36 1.24
N HIS A 69 0.20 2.88 2.48
CA HIS A 69 1.45 2.45 3.12
C HIS A 69 2.04 1.20 2.46
N CYS A 70 1.18 0.32 1.94
CA CYS A 70 1.64 -0.82 1.14
C CYS A 70 2.35 -0.36 -0.14
N MET A 71 1.83 0.70 -0.80
CA MET A 71 2.48 1.25 -1.98
C MET A 71 3.85 1.85 -1.63
N VAL A 72 3.95 2.50 -0.47
CA VAL A 72 5.25 3.01 0.01
C VAL A 72 6.22 1.86 0.23
N LEU A 73 5.75 0.76 0.81
CA LEU A 73 6.57 -0.43 1.05
C LEU A 73 7.04 -1.04 -0.27
N LEU A 74 6.17 -1.12 -1.28
CA LEU A 74 6.56 -1.59 -2.60
C LEU A 74 7.66 -0.70 -3.18
N ALA A 75 7.49 0.61 -3.09
CA ALA A 75 8.50 1.56 -3.58
C ALA A 75 9.83 1.39 -2.85
N TYR A 76 9.79 1.13 -1.56
CA TYR A 76 11.00 0.89 -0.79
C TYR A 76 11.80 -0.29 -1.35
N HIS A 77 11.11 -1.33 -1.79
CA HIS A 77 11.75 -2.52 -2.36
C HIS A 77 11.95 -2.44 -3.87
N GLY A 78 11.59 -1.34 -4.51
CA GLY A 78 11.70 -1.22 -5.97
C GLY A 78 10.72 -2.12 -6.72
N ILE A 79 9.61 -2.50 -6.08
CA ILE A 79 8.57 -3.33 -6.67
C ILE A 79 7.45 -2.42 -7.15
N THR A 80 6.90 -2.70 -8.32
CA THR A 80 5.80 -1.90 -8.87
C THR A 80 4.45 -2.54 -8.60
N PRO A 81 3.36 -1.73 -8.63
CA PRO A 81 2.02 -2.32 -8.56
C PRO A 81 1.76 -3.33 -9.68
N GLY A 82 2.37 -3.12 -10.87
CA GLY A 82 2.25 -4.07 -11.97
C GLY A 82 2.81 -5.44 -11.63
N ASP A 83 3.93 -5.48 -10.90
CA ASP A 83 4.51 -6.74 -10.45
C ASP A 83 3.54 -7.52 -9.58
N LEU A 84 2.87 -6.81 -8.67
CA LEU A 84 1.90 -7.41 -7.77
C LEU A 84 0.69 -7.96 -8.54
N LEU A 85 0.18 -7.16 -9.48
CA LEU A 85 -0.97 -7.57 -10.29
C LEU A 85 -0.64 -8.74 -11.20
N SER A 86 0.59 -8.80 -11.71
CA SER A 86 1.05 -9.95 -12.51
C SER A 86 1.05 -11.23 -11.69
N GLU A 87 1.51 -11.15 -10.44
CA GLU A 87 1.49 -12.30 -9.55
C GLU A 87 0.07 -12.77 -9.27
N LEU A 88 -0.84 -11.83 -9.01
CA LEU A 88 -2.24 -12.16 -8.76
C LEU A 88 -2.89 -12.79 -9.98
N SER A 89 -2.63 -12.25 -11.17
CA SER A 89 -3.15 -12.81 -12.42
C SER A 89 -2.65 -14.22 -12.64
N GLY A 90 -1.36 -14.48 -12.41
CA GLY A 90 -0.76 -15.80 -12.55
C GLY A 90 -1.40 -16.83 -11.64
N ARG A 91 -1.71 -16.43 -10.40
CA ARG A 91 -2.37 -17.32 -9.45
C ARG A 91 -3.80 -17.66 -9.88
N ARG A 92 -4.50 -16.70 -10.43
CA ARG A 92 -5.87 -16.90 -10.90
C ARG A 92 -5.92 -17.84 -12.10
N GLU A 93 -4.91 -17.79 -12.96
CA GLU A 93 -4.84 -18.63 -14.16
C GLU A 93 -4.49 -20.09 -13.84
N LYS A 94 -3.89 -20.36 -12.69
CA LYS A 94 -3.58 -21.71 -12.25
C LYS A 94 -4.80 -22.32 -11.58
N GLU A 95 -5.67 -22.83 -12.41
CA GLU A 95 -7.01 -23.27 -12.03
C GLU A 95 -7.09 -24.11 -10.75
N ASN A 96 -6.27 -25.15 -10.66
CA ASN A 96 -6.30 -26.08 -9.53
C ASN A 96 -5.42 -25.66 -8.35
N ASN A 97 -4.60 -24.64 -8.54
CA ASN A 97 -3.67 -24.16 -7.53
C ASN A 97 -3.98 -22.75 -7.07
N SER A 98 -5.05 -22.17 -7.59
CA SER A 98 -5.43 -20.81 -7.27
C SER A 98 -5.98 -20.73 -5.84
N LYS A 99 -5.63 -19.66 -5.16
CA LYS A 99 -6.20 -19.32 -3.85
C LYS A 99 -7.53 -18.58 -3.98
N TYR A 100 -7.86 -18.16 -5.20
CA TYR A 100 -8.99 -17.26 -5.43
C TYR A 100 -10.11 -17.88 -6.21
#